data_b07e8092e86840aba470a926b61c026e
#
_entry.id   b07e8092e86840aba470a926b61c026e
#
_cell.length_a   1.000
_cell.length_b   1.000
_cell.length_c   1.000
_cell.angle_alpha   90.00
_cell.angle_beta   90.00
_cell.angle_gamma   90.00
#
_symmetry.space_group_name_H-M   'P 1'
#
loop_
_entity.id
_entity.type
_entity.pdbx_description
1 polymer ?
#
loop_
_entity_poly.entity_id
_entity_poly.type
_entity_poly.pdbx_seq_one_letter_code
_entity_poly.pdbx_strand_id
1 'polypeptide(L)'
;MLSFELNQFLQEQLVVFDGAMGTELYRRHVFTNRCYDEICITDPKLVREIHTEYLAAGADVITTNSFGANDIALLQHGLVPKMVDINHAAVKIAMEARDSRNWGRRILIAGSIGPLRMTGTTEQERVDVLSRQALALLEAGADFIIFETLPSRQAALEARKAMAAIGKNAAFVLSHSMPDGDATAEEIKNRTAFSEDGLPIADAVGFNCGLGPSAMLRIAEHAVKVCSVPVIVQPNAGTPQAVDNRQLYMCDPEYMSTYAVRYAALGVRAIGGCCGTTPAHIRDLANSVKPLGKKHVVITAVESTEQVPLVEEKPLAERSRLGAKLAKGEWITTVEVTPPRSWNLDAIIEKAKICAAAGVDVLNVPDGPRASPRLSPLVTAMKIQNEGGIDAVLHVCCRDMNLIAMQAQLLGCAAVGVNNLLFITGDPPKLGNYSFASGVFDTDSIGLVKLQKHLNQGVDLGGQKIDPPTVAVCGVGADPNAIDFDREIRRLHEKAEAGANYVTTQPVFDARALERFLDAIADTHLPVIAGIWPMSSLRNALFMKNEVPGVVVPDWIIERMQSSDTKEGQLEIGIEIARKTLADIRSRVAGVQVSAPLGNVKTALRVLEQ
;
A
#
# COMPACT_ATOMS: atom_id res chain seq x y z
N MET A 1 -28.39 19.24 11.84
CA MET A 1 -28.63 17.84 12.29
C MET A 1 -28.12 17.69 13.72
N LEU A 2 -28.83 16.97 14.56
CA LEU A 2 -28.37 16.64 15.91
C LEU A 2 -27.43 15.40 15.87
N SER A 3 -26.59 15.28 16.88
CA SER A 3 -25.63 14.18 17.04
C SER A 3 -26.25 12.80 16.86
N PHE A 4 -27.37 12.51 17.56
CA PHE A 4 -28.02 11.20 17.46
C PHE A 4 -28.57 10.89 16.04
N GLU A 5 -28.94 11.90 15.25
CA GLU A 5 -29.47 11.72 13.89
C GLU A 5 -28.38 11.29 12.91
N LEU A 6 -27.16 11.84 13.05
CA LEU A 6 -26.01 11.42 12.25
C LEU A 6 -25.60 9.99 12.61
N ASN A 7 -25.54 9.68 13.90
CA ASN A 7 -25.21 8.34 14.38
C ASN A 7 -26.23 7.30 13.86
N GLN A 8 -27.51 7.59 13.97
CA GLN A 8 -28.57 6.74 13.43
C GLN A 8 -28.39 6.53 11.91
N PHE A 9 -28.16 7.59 11.15
CA PHE A 9 -27.95 7.50 9.70
C PHE A 9 -26.76 6.62 9.33
N LEU A 10 -25.64 6.73 10.06
CA LEU A 10 -24.46 5.89 9.87
C LEU A 10 -24.67 4.42 10.29
N GLN A 11 -25.59 4.15 11.22
CA GLN A 11 -25.90 2.79 11.68
C GLN A 11 -26.91 2.06 10.78
N GLU A 12 -27.85 2.78 10.20
CA GLU A 12 -28.95 2.19 9.40
C GLU A 12 -28.48 1.64 8.05
N GLN A 13 -27.41 2.21 7.48
CA GLN A 13 -26.91 1.80 6.16
C GLN A 13 -25.40 2.07 6.03
N LEU A 14 -24.77 1.44 5.04
CA LEU A 14 -23.44 1.82 4.61
C LEU A 14 -23.53 3.09 3.77
N VAL A 15 -22.88 4.16 4.24
CA VAL A 15 -22.98 5.50 3.66
C VAL A 15 -21.85 5.73 2.65
N VAL A 16 -22.17 6.31 1.51
CA VAL A 16 -21.17 6.68 0.50
C VAL A 16 -20.95 8.19 0.54
N PHE A 17 -19.74 8.61 0.87
CA PHE A 17 -19.28 9.99 0.72
C PHE A 17 -18.87 10.27 -0.73
N ASP A 18 -18.79 11.55 -1.07
CA ASP A 18 -18.24 11.99 -2.35
C ASP A 18 -16.70 11.78 -2.45
N GLY A 19 -16.12 12.32 -3.49
CA GLY A 19 -14.68 12.30 -3.75
C GLY A 19 -14.05 13.69 -3.69
N ALA A 20 -12.87 13.80 -4.27
CA ALA A 20 -12.09 15.02 -4.25
C ALA A 20 -12.76 16.20 -4.95
N MET A 21 -12.81 17.35 -4.29
CA MET A 21 -13.19 18.62 -4.93
C MET A 21 -11.96 19.28 -5.57
N GLY A 22 -10.85 19.42 -4.86
CA GLY A 22 -9.68 20.16 -5.35
C GLY A 22 -9.05 19.57 -6.62
N THR A 23 -8.87 18.24 -6.69
CA THR A 23 -8.34 17.60 -7.89
C THR A 23 -9.34 17.59 -9.06
N GLU A 24 -10.64 17.63 -8.81
CA GLU A 24 -11.66 17.81 -9.86
C GLU A 24 -11.68 19.23 -10.40
N LEU A 25 -11.52 20.25 -9.56
CA LEU A 25 -11.33 21.65 -10.00
C LEU A 25 -10.06 21.77 -10.87
N TYR A 26 -8.95 21.16 -10.43
CA TYR A 26 -7.71 21.16 -11.21
C TYR A 26 -7.87 20.49 -12.59
N ARG A 27 -8.56 19.35 -12.67
CA ARG A 27 -8.88 18.67 -13.95
C ARG A 27 -9.73 19.53 -14.89
N ARG A 28 -10.50 20.47 -14.34
CA ARG A 28 -11.32 21.44 -15.07
C ARG A 28 -10.63 22.78 -15.27
N HIS A 29 -9.29 22.77 -15.26
CA HIS A 29 -8.44 23.91 -15.54
C HIS A 29 -8.48 25.06 -14.52
N VAL A 30 -8.91 24.78 -13.29
CA VAL A 30 -8.69 25.70 -12.17
C VAL A 30 -7.34 25.37 -11.53
N PHE A 31 -6.33 26.19 -11.79
CA PHE A 31 -4.96 25.94 -11.36
C PHE A 31 -4.70 26.37 -9.90
N THR A 32 -3.66 25.77 -9.30
CA THR A 32 -3.32 25.89 -7.87
C THR A 32 -2.90 27.30 -7.39
N ASN A 33 -2.72 28.25 -8.30
CA ASN A 33 -2.47 29.65 -7.96
C ASN A 33 -3.73 30.43 -7.56
N ARG A 34 -4.92 29.80 -7.66
CA ARG A 34 -6.20 30.38 -7.23
C ARG A 34 -6.63 29.77 -5.89
N CYS A 35 -7.39 30.57 -5.12
CA CYS A 35 -8.11 30.05 -3.97
C CYS A 35 -9.26 29.16 -4.44
N TYR A 36 -9.24 27.88 -4.12
CA TYR A 36 -10.29 26.95 -4.55
C TYR A 36 -11.63 27.21 -3.85
N ASP A 37 -11.59 27.69 -2.62
CA ASP A 37 -12.80 28.02 -1.86
C ASP A 37 -13.55 29.23 -2.47
N GLU A 38 -12.79 30.21 -3.03
CA GLU A 38 -13.37 31.37 -3.70
C GLU A 38 -14.16 31.01 -4.97
N ILE A 39 -13.92 29.81 -5.55
CA ILE A 39 -14.67 29.36 -6.74
C ILE A 39 -16.17 29.27 -6.44
N CYS A 40 -16.56 29.07 -5.19
CA CYS A 40 -17.96 29.13 -4.76
C CYS A 40 -18.62 30.48 -5.06
N ILE A 41 -17.85 31.57 -5.14
CA ILE A 41 -18.35 32.92 -5.46
C ILE A 41 -18.08 33.25 -6.93
N THR A 42 -16.89 32.90 -7.46
CA THR A 42 -16.46 33.34 -8.78
C THR A 42 -16.93 32.43 -9.91
N ASP A 43 -17.16 31.15 -9.65
CA ASP A 43 -17.75 30.19 -10.59
C ASP A 43 -18.60 29.12 -9.88
N PRO A 44 -19.72 29.51 -9.26
CA PRO A 44 -20.58 28.61 -8.51
C PRO A 44 -21.16 27.47 -9.36
N LYS A 45 -21.29 27.70 -10.68
CA LYS A 45 -21.80 26.69 -11.61
C LYS A 45 -20.86 25.49 -11.69
N LEU A 46 -19.56 25.71 -11.77
CA LEU A 46 -18.56 24.67 -11.83
C LEU A 46 -18.59 23.77 -10.56
N VAL A 47 -18.64 24.39 -9.38
CA VAL A 47 -18.72 23.65 -8.11
C VAL A 47 -20.01 22.82 -8.03
N ARG A 48 -21.14 23.41 -8.45
CA ARG A 48 -22.42 22.72 -8.48
C ARG A 48 -22.43 21.53 -9.45
N GLU A 49 -21.79 21.63 -10.60
CA GLU A 49 -21.63 20.54 -11.56
C GLU A 49 -20.89 19.36 -10.91
N ILE A 50 -19.78 19.62 -10.22
CA ILE A 50 -19.00 18.59 -9.52
C ILE A 50 -19.84 17.88 -8.46
N HIS A 51 -20.55 18.61 -7.59
CA HIS A 51 -21.45 18.03 -6.61
C HIS A 51 -22.55 17.18 -7.27
N THR A 52 -23.15 17.68 -8.36
CA THR A 52 -24.19 16.97 -9.10
C THR A 52 -23.67 15.65 -9.68
N GLU A 53 -22.45 15.64 -10.20
CA GLU A 53 -21.81 14.43 -10.73
C GLU A 53 -21.53 13.40 -9.62
N TYR A 54 -21.07 13.83 -8.43
CA TYR A 54 -20.92 12.93 -7.29
C TYR A 54 -22.25 12.36 -6.78
N LEU A 55 -23.31 13.18 -6.75
CA LEU A 55 -24.64 12.71 -6.43
C LEU A 55 -25.16 11.70 -7.48
N ALA A 56 -24.92 11.96 -8.77
CA ALA A 56 -25.24 11.03 -9.86
C ALA A 56 -24.42 9.74 -9.80
N ALA A 57 -23.20 9.81 -9.26
CA ALA A 57 -22.34 8.65 -8.99
C ALA A 57 -22.81 7.80 -7.81
N GLY A 58 -23.71 8.31 -6.98
CA GLY A 58 -24.28 7.54 -5.86
C GLY A 58 -23.86 8.00 -4.47
N ALA A 59 -23.20 9.15 -4.31
CA ALA A 59 -22.87 9.70 -3.00
C ALA A 59 -24.13 10.01 -2.18
N ASP A 60 -24.14 9.65 -0.90
CA ASP A 60 -25.17 9.95 0.09
C ASP A 60 -24.81 11.19 0.92
N VAL A 61 -23.53 11.52 0.96
CA VAL A 61 -22.97 12.72 1.59
C VAL A 61 -22.11 13.45 0.57
N ILE A 62 -22.31 14.77 0.44
CA ILE A 62 -21.42 15.66 -0.30
C ILE A 62 -20.76 16.65 0.66
N THR A 63 -19.45 16.88 0.48
CA THR A 63 -18.65 17.81 1.27
C THR A 63 -18.55 19.16 0.59
N THR A 64 -18.80 20.24 1.33
CA THR A 64 -18.75 21.61 0.77
C THR A 64 -17.35 21.97 0.29
N ASN A 65 -17.26 22.81 -0.75
CA ASN A 65 -15.98 23.38 -1.21
C ASN A 65 -15.54 24.53 -0.29
N SER A 66 -15.15 24.21 0.94
CA SER A 66 -14.83 25.16 1.99
C SER A 66 -13.64 24.75 2.87
N PHE A 67 -12.85 23.77 2.43
CA PHE A 67 -11.72 23.20 3.18
C PHE A 67 -10.78 24.28 3.76
N GLY A 68 -10.42 25.28 2.96
CA GLY A 68 -9.55 26.40 3.32
C GLY A 68 -10.29 27.70 3.58
N ALA A 69 -11.62 27.71 3.70
CA ALA A 69 -12.43 28.92 3.81
C ALA A 69 -12.42 29.52 5.23
N ASN A 70 -11.24 29.69 5.83
CA ASN A 70 -11.03 30.28 7.15
C ASN A 70 -10.08 31.47 7.10
N ASP A 71 -10.06 32.28 8.17
CA ASP A 71 -9.31 33.54 8.22
C ASP A 71 -7.81 33.35 7.97
N ILE A 72 -7.22 32.25 8.46
CA ILE A 72 -5.78 31.98 8.33
C ILE A 72 -5.43 31.62 6.89
N ALA A 73 -6.19 30.71 6.28
CA ALA A 73 -5.90 30.28 4.90
C ALA A 73 -6.27 31.35 3.87
N LEU A 74 -7.38 32.07 4.07
CA LEU A 74 -7.82 33.15 3.19
C LEU A 74 -6.94 34.39 3.24
N LEU A 75 -6.15 34.58 4.30
CA LEU A 75 -5.27 35.73 4.45
C LEU A 75 -4.26 35.85 3.31
N GLN A 76 -3.67 34.75 2.87
CA GLN A 76 -2.70 34.74 1.76
C GLN A 76 -3.29 35.17 0.39
N HIS A 77 -4.63 35.15 0.29
CA HIS A 77 -5.38 35.54 -0.90
C HIS A 77 -6.09 36.90 -0.75
N GLY A 78 -5.96 37.56 0.42
CA GLY A 78 -6.67 38.82 0.70
C GLY A 78 -8.19 38.66 0.83
N LEU A 79 -8.67 37.43 1.12
CA LEU A 79 -10.10 37.08 1.08
C LEU A 79 -10.74 36.97 2.49
N VAL A 80 -10.03 37.33 3.56
CA VAL A 80 -10.56 37.26 4.93
C VAL A 80 -11.94 37.97 5.07
N PRO A 81 -12.20 39.16 4.49
CA PRO A 81 -13.50 39.81 4.58
C PRO A 81 -14.65 39.01 3.94
N LYS A 82 -14.34 38.06 3.05
CA LYS A 82 -15.31 37.21 2.35
C LYS A 82 -15.51 35.83 3.00
N MET A 83 -14.90 35.56 4.15
CA MET A 83 -14.90 34.25 4.80
C MET A 83 -16.32 33.70 4.98
N VAL A 84 -17.23 34.50 5.52
CA VAL A 84 -18.63 34.09 5.73
C VAL A 84 -19.35 33.86 4.40
N ASP A 85 -19.18 34.78 3.44
CA ASP A 85 -19.82 34.67 2.13
C ASP A 85 -19.39 33.41 1.36
N ILE A 86 -18.09 33.06 1.43
CA ILE A 86 -17.53 31.85 0.80
C ILE A 86 -18.17 30.60 1.43
N ASN A 87 -18.21 30.50 2.75
CA ASN A 87 -18.79 29.36 3.45
C ASN A 87 -20.30 29.24 3.19
N HIS A 88 -21.03 30.35 3.20
CA HIS A 88 -22.45 30.38 2.86
C HIS A 88 -22.71 29.95 1.41
N ALA A 89 -21.91 30.46 0.47
CA ALA A 89 -22.01 30.07 -0.95
C ALA A 89 -21.72 28.58 -1.15
N ALA A 90 -20.70 28.04 -0.45
CA ALA A 90 -20.35 26.62 -0.54
C ALA A 90 -21.50 25.70 -0.13
N VAL A 91 -22.15 26.00 1.00
CA VAL A 91 -23.32 25.23 1.48
C VAL A 91 -24.51 25.41 0.51
N LYS A 92 -24.80 26.64 0.10
CA LYS A 92 -25.90 26.93 -0.83
C LYS A 92 -25.77 26.14 -2.13
N ILE A 93 -24.57 26.10 -2.72
CA ILE A 93 -24.30 25.36 -3.97
C ILE A 93 -24.53 23.86 -3.76
N ALA A 94 -24.07 23.31 -2.64
CA ALA A 94 -24.30 21.91 -2.28
C ALA A 94 -25.80 21.61 -2.12
N MET A 95 -26.56 22.52 -1.49
CA MET A 95 -28.03 22.42 -1.40
C MET A 95 -28.71 22.48 -2.78
N GLU A 96 -28.29 23.40 -3.64
CA GLU A 96 -28.80 23.49 -5.01
C GLU A 96 -28.52 22.20 -5.81
N ALA A 97 -27.37 21.58 -5.65
CA ALA A 97 -27.06 20.30 -6.28
C ALA A 97 -27.94 19.18 -5.73
N ARG A 98 -28.10 19.10 -4.38
CA ARG A 98 -28.99 18.15 -3.71
C ARG A 98 -30.44 18.30 -4.18
N ASP A 99 -30.95 19.51 -4.24
CA ASP A 99 -32.36 19.82 -4.50
C ASP A 99 -32.68 19.91 -6.01
N SER A 100 -31.66 19.77 -6.88
CA SER A 100 -31.80 19.86 -8.34
C SER A 100 -32.77 18.83 -8.94
N ARG A 101 -32.93 17.67 -8.29
CA ARG A 101 -33.86 16.60 -8.67
C ARG A 101 -34.12 15.64 -7.50
N ASN A 102 -35.10 14.78 -7.64
CA ASN A 102 -35.29 13.67 -6.69
C ASN A 102 -34.26 12.58 -6.92
N TRP A 103 -33.38 12.36 -5.94
CA TRP A 103 -32.32 11.35 -5.97
C TRP A 103 -32.80 9.98 -5.47
N GLY A 104 -34.03 9.85 -4.98
CA GLY A 104 -34.59 8.60 -4.44
C GLY A 104 -33.93 8.13 -3.14
N ARG A 105 -33.11 8.96 -2.49
CA ARG A 105 -32.44 8.68 -1.24
C ARG A 105 -32.19 9.95 -0.41
N ARG A 106 -31.95 9.77 0.88
CA ARG A 106 -31.54 10.88 1.77
C ARG A 106 -30.09 11.29 1.44
N ILE A 107 -29.87 12.58 1.27
CA ILE A 107 -28.57 13.17 1.01
C ILE A 107 -28.27 14.18 2.12
N LEU A 108 -27.06 14.12 2.67
CA LEU A 108 -26.54 15.03 3.67
C LEU A 108 -25.43 15.91 3.10
N ILE A 109 -25.31 17.12 3.66
CA ILE A 109 -24.28 18.09 3.33
C ILE A 109 -23.34 18.24 4.53
N ALA A 110 -22.09 17.85 4.35
CA ALA A 110 -21.03 18.01 5.34
C ALA A 110 -20.30 19.34 5.10
N GLY A 111 -20.27 20.21 6.09
CA GLY A 111 -19.44 21.41 6.07
C GLY A 111 -17.97 21.04 6.27
N SER A 112 -17.14 21.12 5.23
CA SER A 112 -15.74 20.75 5.25
C SER A 112 -14.87 21.84 5.86
N ILE A 113 -14.02 21.45 6.81
CA ILE A 113 -13.01 22.32 7.47
C ILE A 113 -11.68 21.58 7.50
N GLY A 114 -10.67 22.11 6.82
CA GLY A 114 -9.30 21.60 6.82
C GLY A 114 -8.48 22.03 8.02
N PRO A 115 -7.26 21.46 8.19
CA PRO A 115 -6.38 21.78 9.28
C PRO A 115 -5.80 23.19 9.16
N LEU A 116 -5.61 23.86 10.30
CA LEU A 116 -4.94 25.15 10.36
C LEU A 116 -3.42 24.99 10.44
N ARG A 117 -2.69 25.95 9.87
CA ARG A 117 -1.23 26.02 10.04
C ARG A 117 -0.89 26.40 11.47
N MET A 118 0.00 25.60 12.10
CA MET A 118 0.36 25.76 13.51
C MET A 118 1.35 26.91 13.79
N THR A 119 2.09 27.36 12.78
CA THR A 119 3.16 28.38 12.95
C THR A 119 2.58 29.78 13.06
N GLY A 120 2.97 30.49 14.13
CA GLY A 120 2.64 31.89 14.34
C GLY A 120 1.26 32.17 14.92
N THR A 121 0.53 31.13 15.40
CA THR A 121 -0.80 31.27 16.03
C THR A 121 -0.85 30.59 17.39
N THR A 122 -1.61 31.14 18.31
CA THR A 122 -1.92 30.51 19.60
C THR A 122 -3.03 29.48 19.45
N GLU A 123 -3.17 28.58 20.41
CA GLU A 123 -4.26 27.61 20.43
C GLU A 123 -5.63 28.28 20.42
N GLN A 124 -5.81 29.35 21.23
CA GLN A 124 -7.08 30.07 21.31
C GLN A 124 -7.46 30.72 19.97
N GLU A 125 -6.52 31.34 19.27
CA GLU A 125 -6.75 31.92 17.95
C GLU A 125 -7.19 30.84 16.95
N ARG A 126 -6.59 29.65 16.99
CA ARG A 126 -7.00 28.54 16.12
C ARG A 126 -8.40 28.02 16.46
N VAL A 127 -8.72 27.89 17.74
CA VAL A 127 -10.08 27.52 18.20
C VAL A 127 -11.11 28.55 17.73
N ASP A 128 -10.81 29.84 17.86
CA ASP A 128 -11.72 30.93 17.45
C ASP A 128 -11.96 30.90 15.91
N VAL A 129 -10.89 30.69 15.13
CA VAL A 129 -10.98 30.59 13.66
C VAL A 129 -11.83 29.38 13.24
N LEU A 130 -11.60 28.19 13.84
CA LEU A 130 -12.39 26.98 13.56
C LEU A 130 -13.86 27.18 13.97
N SER A 131 -14.12 27.82 15.13
CA SER A 131 -15.48 28.11 15.61
C SER A 131 -16.24 29.01 14.65
N ARG A 132 -15.59 30.06 14.16
CA ARG A 132 -16.21 31.01 13.21
C ARG A 132 -16.57 30.34 11.87
N GLN A 133 -15.67 29.52 11.32
CA GLN A 133 -15.93 28.79 10.09
C GLN A 133 -17.04 27.76 10.28
N ALA A 134 -17.00 26.95 11.35
CA ALA A 134 -18.03 25.98 11.65
C ALA A 134 -19.40 26.62 11.86
N LEU A 135 -19.45 27.76 12.57
CA LEU A 135 -20.68 28.51 12.77
C LEU A 135 -21.27 29.01 11.44
N ALA A 136 -20.45 29.59 10.56
CA ALA A 136 -20.89 30.06 9.24
C ALA A 136 -21.48 28.92 8.38
N LEU A 137 -20.82 27.76 8.37
CA LEU A 137 -21.33 26.58 7.64
C LEU A 137 -22.65 26.06 8.19
N LEU A 138 -22.80 26.00 9.53
CA LEU A 138 -24.04 25.55 10.17
C LEU A 138 -25.18 26.55 9.98
N GLU A 139 -24.91 27.85 10.02
CA GLU A 139 -25.90 28.91 9.77
C GLU A 139 -26.39 28.93 8.32
N ALA A 140 -25.52 28.57 7.38
CA ALA A 140 -25.86 28.40 5.99
C ALA A 140 -26.69 27.12 5.70
N GLY A 141 -26.78 26.18 6.65
CA GLY A 141 -27.63 24.98 6.56
C GLY A 141 -26.86 23.68 6.28
N ALA A 142 -25.56 23.61 6.56
CA ALA A 142 -24.84 22.34 6.56
C ALA A 142 -25.46 21.38 7.60
N ASP A 143 -25.63 20.11 7.24
CA ASP A 143 -26.22 19.11 8.13
C ASP A 143 -25.31 18.77 9.31
N PHE A 144 -24.02 18.70 9.10
CA PHE A 144 -22.99 18.47 10.12
C PHE A 144 -21.64 19.05 9.67
N ILE A 145 -20.68 19.12 10.58
CA ILE A 145 -19.31 19.56 10.28
C ILE A 145 -18.37 18.36 10.18
N ILE A 146 -17.50 18.36 9.19
CA ILE A 146 -16.37 17.44 9.11
C ILE A 146 -15.06 18.24 9.20
N PHE A 147 -14.32 18.03 10.28
CA PHE A 147 -12.93 18.47 10.39
C PHE A 147 -12.08 17.39 9.76
N GLU A 148 -11.53 17.65 8.59
CA GLU A 148 -10.85 16.62 7.81
C GLU A 148 -9.34 16.86 7.67
N THR A 149 -8.60 15.77 7.38
CA THR A 149 -7.14 15.80 7.21
C THR A 149 -6.39 16.29 8.46
N LEU A 150 -6.92 15.99 9.63
CA LEU A 150 -6.33 16.41 10.90
C LEU A 150 -4.97 15.70 11.10
N PRO A 151 -3.85 16.47 11.22
CA PRO A 151 -2.51 15.88 11.25
C PRO A 151 -2.11 15.34 12.63
N SER A 152 -2.83 15.71 13.69
CA SER A 152 -2.44 15.38 15.06
C SER A 152 -3.63 15.31 16.01
N ARG A 153 -3.41 14.70 17.20
CA ARG A 153 -4.36 14.75 18.32
C ARG A 153 -4.67 16.18 18.77
N GLN A 154 -3.67 17.07 18.74
CA GLN A 154 -3.85 18.47 19.14
C GLN A 154 -4.85 19.19 18.22
N ALA A 155 -4.75 18.99 16.89
CA ALA A 155 -5.69 19.56 15.93
C ALA A 155 -7.13 19.05 16.16
N ALA A 156 -7.30 17.78 16.50
CA ALA A 156 -8.60 17.22 16.84
C ALA A 156 -9.16 17.78 18.17
N LEU A 157 -8.30 18.03 19.15
CA LEU A 157 -8.70 18.69 20.41
C LEU A 157 -9.17 20.14 20.17
N GLU A 158 -8.47 20.89 19.32
CA GLU A 158 -8.85 22.25 18.92
C GLU A 158 -10.20 22.27 18.19
N ALA A 159 -10.46 21.30 17.31
CA ALA A 159 -11.76 21.12 16.65
C ALA A 159 -12.89 20.86 17.67
N ARG A 160 -12.65 20.00 18.68
CA ARG A 160 -13.63 19.75 19.76
C ARG A 160 -13.90 21.01 20.59
N LYS A 161 -12.86 21.78 20.94
CA LYS A 161 -12.99 23.06 21.64
C LYS A 161 -13.80 24.08 20.80
N ALA A 162 -13.57 24.10 19.49
CA ALA A 162 -14.33 24.95 18.58
C ALA A 162 -15.81 24.59 18.56
N MET A 163 -16.16 23.32 18.52
CA MET A 163 -17.57 22.87 18.58
C MET A 163 -18.21 23.19 19.94
N ALA A 164 -17.46 23.04 21.05
CA ALA A 164 -17.92 23.45 22.38
C ALA A 164 -18.21 24.96 22.46
N ALA A 165 -17.34 25.78 21.88
CA ALA A 165 -17.48 27.26 21.90
C ALA A 165 -18.70 27.74 21.11
N ILE A 166 -19.15 27.03 20.10
CA ILE A 166 -20.35 27.37 19.32
C ILE A 166 -21.62 27.21 20.16
N GLY A 167 -21.62 26.38 21.20
CA GLY A 167 -22.74 26.15 22.10
C GLY A 167 -23.97 25.50 21.45
N LYS A 168 -23.85 25.01 20.21
CA LYS A 168 -24.89 24.28 19.48
C LYS A 168 -24.63 22.77 19.61
N ASN A 169 -25.64 21.99 19.86
CA ASN A 169 -25.56 20.52 19.85
C ASN A 169 -25.61 20.00 18.40
N ALA A 170 -24.65 20.46 17.58
CA ALA A 170 -24.54 20.08 16.18
C ALA A 170 -23.62 18.87 16.01
N ALA A 171 -24.02 17.96 15.10
CA ALA A 171 -23.22 16.80 14.76
C ALA A 171 -21.88 17.19 14.11
N PHE A 172 -20.81 16.45 14.43
CA PHE A 172 -19.51 16.66 13.80
C PHE A 172 -18.68 15.38 13.73
N VAL A 173 -17.77 15.35 12.77
CA VAL A 173 -16.83 14.26 12.50
C VAL A 173 -15.40 14.77 12.62
N LEU A 174 -14.51 13.96 13.19
CA LEU A 174 -13.07 14.19 13.21
C LEU A 174 -12.39 13.19 12.27
N SER A 175 -11.84 13.66 11.17
CA SER A 175 -11.16 12.82 10.17
C SER A 175 -9.66 13.10 10.16
N HIS A 176 -8.87 12.08 10.42
CA HIS A 176 -7.44 12.16 10.60
C HIS A 176 -6.67 11.78 9.33
N SER A 177 -5.58 12.50 9.03
CA SER A 177 -4.57 12.00 8.10
C SER A 177 -3.52 11.22 8.87
N MET A 178 -3.17 10.03 8.35
CA MET A 178 -2.12 9.19 8.93
C MET A 178 -0.85 9.35 8.09
N PRO A 179 0.34 9.42 8.72
CA PRO A 179 1.60 9.61 8.01
C PRO A 179 1.94 8.40 7.11
N ASP A 180 1.59 7.20 7.56
CA ASP A 180 1.76 5.95 6.84
C ASP A 180 0.63 4.97 7.16
N GLY A 181 0.60 3.84 6.44
CA GLY A 181 -0.41 2.78 6.63
C GLY A 181 -0.07 1.77 7.72
N ASP A 182 1.04 1.93 8.40
CA ASP A 182 1.57 0.95 9.36
C ASP A 182 1.34 1.37 10.83
N ALA A 183 0.49 2.41 11.05
CA ALA A 183 0.14 2.87 12.39
C ALA A 183 -0.55 1.75 13.21
N THR A 184 -0.06 1.56 14.42
CA THR A 184 -0.55 0.54 15.34
C THR A 184 -1.94 0.88 15.90
N ALA A 185 -2.64 -0.12 16.45
CA ALA A 185 -3.92 0.09 17.13
C ALA A 185 -3.81 1.08 18.30
N GLU A 186 -2.66 1.09 19.00
CA GLU A 186 -2.41 2.01 20.11
C GLU A 186 -2.23 3.45 19.62
N GLU A 187 -1.48 3.66 18.55
CA GLU A 187 -1.32 5.00 17.94
C GLU A 187 -2.66 5.55 17.44
N ILE A 188 -3.47 4.73 16.79
CA ILE A 188 -4.82 5.10 16.36
C ILE A 188 -5.69 5.44 17.57
N LYS A 189 -5.68 4.59 18.61
CA LYS A 189 -6.41 4.85 19.85
C LYS A 189 -5.95 6.15 20.52
N ASN A 190 -4.65 6.37 20.63
CA ASN A 190 -4.09 7.60 21.20
C ASN A 190 -4.50 8.84 20.41
N ARG A 191 -4.68 8.74 19.10
CA ARG A 191 -5.08 9.85 18.24
C ARG A 191 -6.58 10.13 18.28
N THR A 192 -7.42 9.08 18.42
CA THR A 192 -8.88 9.15 18.28
C THR A 192 -9.65 9.07 19.60
N ALA A 193 -9.07 8.46 20.65
CA ALA A 193 -9.73 8.39 21.95
C ALA A 193 -9.58 9.69 22.73
N PHE A 194 -10.70 10.26 23.09
CA PHE A 194 -10.80 11.41 23.98
C PHE A 194 -11.48 10.97 25.27
N SER A 195 -10.84 11.27 26.42
CA SER A 195 -11.37 10.99 27.75
C SER A 195 -12.49 11.97 28.09
N GLU A 196 -13.17 11.73 29.21
CA GLU A 196 -14.19 12.60 29.80
C GLU A 196 -13.56 13.94 30.30
N ASP A 197 -13.30 14.84 29.33
CA ASP A 197 -12.73 16.17 29.56
C ASP A 197 -13.79 17.29 29.50
N GLY A 198 -15.07 16.90 29.45
CA GLY A 198 -16.20 17.83 29.36
C GLY A 198 -16.44 18.44 27.98
N LEU A 199 -15.59 18.12 26.99
CA LEU A 199 -15.79 18.56 25.61
C LEU A 199 -16.69 17.59 24.83
N PRO A 200 -17.43 18.06 23.77
CA PRO A 200 -18.27 17.19 22.98
C PRO A 200 -17.45 16.09 22.29
N ILE A 201 -18.02 14.89 22.27
CA ILE A 201 -17.44 13.72 21.58
C ILE A 201 -17.91 13.78 20.11
N ALA A 202 -17.03 13.50 19.17
CA ALA A 202 -17.38 13.41 17.77
C ALA A 202 -18.35 12.25 17.50
N ASP A 203 -19.29 12.43 16.57
CA ASP A 203 -20.29 11.44 16.22
C ASP A 203 -19.73 10.29 15.40
N ALA A 204 -18.62 10.54 14.71
CA ALA A 204 -17.83 9.55 13.98
C ALA A 204 -16.36 9.98 13.92
N VAL A 205 -15.49 9.01 13.71
CA VAL A 205 -14.06 9.22 13.45
C VAL A 205 -13.76 8.79 12.02
N GLY A 206 -13.07 9.66 11.29
CA GLY A 206 -12.66 9.40 9.91
C GLY A 206 -11.14 9.25 9.77
N PHE A 207 -10.75 8.64 8.64
CA PHE A 207 -9.38 8.60 8.14
C PHE A 207 -9.39 8.96 6.67
N ASN A 208 -8.69 10.05 6.31
CA ASN A 208 -8.69 10.53 4.93
C ASN A 208 -7.33 11.07 4.51
N CYS A 209 -7.13 11.15 3.22
CA CYS A 209 -5.93 11.69 2.57
C CYS A 209 -4.62 10.97 2.95
N GLY A 210 -3.53 11.31 2.26
CA GLY A 210 -2.18 10.77 2.49
C GLY A 210 -1.98 9.34 1.98
N LEU A 211 -2.95 8.46 2.20
CA LEU A 211 -2.86 7.03 1.92
C LEU A 211 -3.77 6.59 0.78
N GLY A 212 -3.28 5.63 -0.03
CA GLY A 212 -4.09 4.91 -1.00
C GLY A 212 -4.92 3.79 -0.35
N PRO A 213 -5.81 3.11 -1.14
CA PRO A 213 -6.76 2.13 -0.60
C PRO A 213 -6.13 1.00 0.21
N SER A 214 -5.04 0.43 -0.26
CA SER A 214 -4.36 -0.69 0.39
C SER A 214 -3.79 -0.32 1.78
N ALA A 215 -3.08 0.81 1.87
CA ALA A 215 -2.52 1.29 3.13
C ALA A 215 -3.62 1.70 4.11
N MET A 216 -4.67 2.34 3.61
CA MET A 216 -5.83 2.75 4.41
C MET A 216 -6.62 1.55 4.98
N LEU A 217 -6.54 0.36 4.34
CA LEU A 217 -7.20 -0.84 4.86
C LEU A 217 -6.63 -1.25 6.23
N ARG A 218 -5.31 -1.20 6.39
CA ARG A 218 -4.66 -1.52 7.68
C ARG A 218 -5.07 -0.55 8.78
N ILE A 219 -5.19 0.74 8.44
CA ILE A 219 -5.72 1.74 9.38
C ILE A 219 -7.16 1.39 9.78
N ALA A 220 -8.01 1.03 8.81
CA ALA A 220 -9.39 0.65 9.07
C ALA A 220 -9.51 -0.59 9.95
N GLU A 221 -8.68 -1.61 9.73
CA GLU A 221 -8.63 -2.85 10.55
C GLU A 221 -8.36 -2.58 12.03
N HIS A 222 -7.48 -1.63 12.33
CA HIS A 222 -7.22 -1.22 13.71
C HIS A 222 -8.30 -0.28 14.23
N ALA A 223 -8.72 0.70 13.42
CA ALA A 223 -9.69 1.71 13.82
C ALA A 223 -11.03 1.13 14.26
N VAL A 224 -11.58 0.17 13.51
CA VAL A 224 -12.88 -0.47 13.87
C VAL A 224 -12.83 -1.24 15.18
N LYS A 225 -11.63 -1.66 15.64
CA LYS A 225 -11.43 -2.38 16.91
C LYS A 225 -11.28 -1.45 18.11
N VAL A 226 -10.75 -0.23 17.89
CA VAL A 226 -10.37 0.66 19.00
C VAL A 226 -11.25 1.91 19.13
N CYS A 227 -11.95 2.33 18.06
CA CYS A 227 -12.85 3.47 18.10
C CYS A 227 -14.22 3.07 18.66
N SER A 228 -14.75 3.87 19.58
CA SER A 228 -16.07 3.67 20.19
C SER A 228 -17.23 4.25 19.37
N VAL A 229 -16.92 4.99 18.31
CA VAL A 229 -17.88 5.64 17.39
C VAL A 229 -17.71 5.11 15.98
N PRO A 230 -18.71 5.30 15.07
CA PRO A 230 -18.61 4.87 13.69
C PRO A 230 -17.32 5.31 12.99
N VAL A 231 -16.73 4.45 12.19
CA VAL A 231 -15.50 4.72 11.42
C VAL A 231 -15.86 5.08 9.97
N ILE A 232 -15.23 6.14 9.46
CA ILE A 232 -15.34 6.65 8.09
C ILE A 232 -13.97 6.52 7.41
N VAL A 233 -13.93 6.11 6.14
CA VAL A 233 -12.68 5.92 5.38
C VAL A 233 -12.78 6.59 4.01
N GLN A 234 -11.83 7.50 3.72
CA GLN A 234 -11.77 8.26 2.46
C GLN A 234 -10.32 8.27 1.92
N PRO A 235 -9.83 7.17 1.29
CA PRO A 235 -8.48 7.10 0.77
C PRO A 235 -8.30 8.00 -0.46
N ASN A 236 -7.04 8.30 -0.77
CA ASN A 236 -6.64 8.87 -2.06
C ASN A 236 -6.80 7.81 -3.18
N ALA A 237 -6.92 8.26 -4.43
CA ALA A 237 -6.83 7.38 -5.59
C ALA A 237 -5.37 6.90 -5.81
N GLY A 238 -4.82 6.19 -4.83
CA GLY A 238 -3.44 5.74 -4.76
C GLY A 238 -2.50 6.74 -4.07
N THR A 239 -1.25 6.34 -3.88
CA THR A 239 -0.21 7.22 -3.35
C THR A 239 0.16 8.27 -4.40
N PRO A 240 0.21 9.57 -4.07
CA PRO A 240 0.57 10.60 -5.01
C PRO A 240 2.01 10.41 -5.52
N GLN A 241 2.20 10.49 -6.82
CA GLN A 241 3.51 10.49 -7.47
C GLN A 241 3.80 11.90 -8.01
N ALA A 242 4.95 12.44 -7.66
CA ALA A 242 5.38 13.72 -8.19
C ALA A 242 6.02 13.51 -9.58
N VAL A 243 5.36 14.05 -10.61
CA VAL A 243 5.86 14.05 -11.98
C VAL A 243 5.78 15.49 -12.49
N ASP A 244 6.89 16.08 -12.91
CA ASP A 244 6.98 17.46 -13.42
C ASP A 244 6.31 18.50 -12.47
N ASN A 245 6.59 18.44 -11.18
CA ASN A 245 5.95 19.25 -10.13
C ASN A 245 4.42 19.08 -10.01
N ARG A 246 3.86 18.00 -10.56
CA ARG A 246 2.43 17.66 -10.44
C ARG A 246 2.27 16.40 -9.62
N GLN A 247 1.22 16.36 -8.79
CA GLN A 247 0.85 15.15 -8.09
C GLN A 247 -0.15 14.36 -8.94
N LEU A 248 0.29 13.18 -9.40
CA LEU A 248 -0.55 12.24 -10.15
C LEU A 248 -1.03 11.12 -9.22
N TYR A 249 -2.31 10.79 -9.35
CA TYR A 249 -2.96 9.70 -8.65
C TYR A 249 -3.26 8.59 -9.66
N MET A 250 -2.76 7.37 -9.42
CA MET A 250 -2.70 6.29 -10.42
C MET A 250 -3.65 5.12 -10.13
N CYS A 251 -4.48 5.21 -9.07
CA CYS A 251 -5.47 4.19 -8.77
C CYS A 251 -6.65 4.31 -9.74
N ASP A 252 -7.13 3.19 -10.26
CA ASP A 252 -8.35 3.14 -11.04
C ASP A 252 -9.60 2.90 -10.16
N PRO A 253 -10.81 3.17 -10.69
CA PRO A 253 -12.07 2.98 -9.97
C PRO A 253 -12.31 1.54 -9.49
N GLU A 254 -11.94 0.53 -10.28
CA GLU A 254 -12.14 -0.88 -9.97
C GLU A 254 -11.29 -1.31 -8.76
N TYR A 255 -10.00 -0.91 -8.73
CA TYR A 255 -9.13 -1.15 -7.59
C TYR A 255 -9.67 -0.53 -6.32
N MET A 256 -10.15 0.74 -6.38
CA MET A 256 -10.73 1.41 -5.23
C MET A 256 -12.00 0.72 -4.74
N SER A 257 -12.87 0.27 -5.65
CA SER A 257 -14.11 -0.42 -5.30
C SER A 257 -13.87 -1.78 -4.63
N THR A 258 -12.83 -2.49 -5.04
CA THR A 258 -12.38 -3.74 -4.39
C THR A 258 -12.07 -3.51 -2.91
N TYR A 259 -11.33 -2.45 -2.59
CA TYR A 259 -11.04 -2.10 -1.19
C TYR A 259 -12.26 -1.58 -0.44
N ALA A 260 -13.19 -0.88 -1.12
CA ALA A 260 -14.42 -0.42 -0.50
C ALA A 260 -15.26 -1.59 0.05
N VAL A 261 -15.34 -2.70 -0.68
CA VAL A 261 -15.98 -3.94 -0.21
C VAL A 261 -15.27 -4.49 1.05
N ARG A 262 -13.95 -4.45 1.08
CA ARG A 262 -13.15 -4.89 2.24
C ARG A 262 -13.37 -3.99 3.45
N TYR A 263 -13.42 -2.66 3.28
CA TYR A 263 -13.77 -1.74 4.37
C TYR A 263 -15.16 -2.02 4.95
N ALA A 264 -16.14 -2.24 4.06
CA ALA A 264 -17.51 -2.59 4.49
C ALA A 264 -17.52 -3.90 5.31
N ALA A 265 -16.77 -4.91 4.88
CA ALA A 265 -16.65 -6.20 5.58
C ALA A 265 -16.00 -6.06 6.96
N LEU A 266 -15.08 -5.11 7.16
CA LEU A 266 -14.47 -4.80 8.46
C LEU A 266 -15.45 -4.11 9.43
N GLY A 267 -16.57 -3.55 8.95
CA GLY A 267 -17.51 -2.79 9.76
C GLY A 267 -17.35 -1.27 9.68
N VAL A 268 -16.58 -0.75 8.72
CA VAL A 268 -16.57 0.68 8.38
C VAL A 268 -17.99 1.12 7.99
N ARG A 269 -18.43 2.27 8.49
CA ARG A 269 -19.81 2.72 8.34
C ARG A 269 -20.02 3.73 7.23
N ALA A 270 -18.95 4.40 6.81
CA ALA A 270 -19.02 5.29 5.65
C ALA A 270 -17.71 5.21 4.85
N ILE A 271 -17.84 5.23 3.53
CA ILE A 271 -16.72 5.10 2.60
C ILE A 271 -16.86 6.16 1.52
N GLY A 272 -15.77 6.81 1.17
CA GLY A 272 -15.70 7.80 0.10
C GLY A 272 -14.33 7.86 -0.52
N GLY A 273 -13.99 9.02 -1.09
CA GLY A 273 -12.69 9.26 -1.67
C GLY A 273 -12.08 10.59 -1.24
N CYS A 274 -10.75 10.70 -1.31
CA CYS A 274 -10.01 11.94 -1.14
C CYS A 274 -9.24 12.26 -2.43
N CYS A 275 -8.06 12.86 -2.35
CA CYS A 275 -7.30 13.36 -3.50
C CYS A 275 -7.18 12.33 -4.65
N GLY A 276 -7.37 12.82 -5.88
CA GLY A 276 -7.31 12.01 -7.11
C GLY A 276 -8.56 11.21 -7.44
N THR A 277 -9.53 11.08 -6.52
CA THR A 277 -10.79 10.39 -6.82
C THR A 277 -11.72 11.25 -7.67
N THR A 278 -12.50 10.61 -8.51
CA THR A 278 -13.39 11.22 -9.49
C THR A 278 -14.81 10.67 -9.33
N PRO A 279 -15.82 11.25 -9.99
CA PRO A 279 -17.16 10.67 -10.02
C PRO A 279 -17.20 9.21 -10.51
N ALA A 280 -16.26 8.78 -11.35
CA ALA A 280 -16.16 7.38 -11.77
C ALA A 280 -15.75 6.46 -10.60
N HIS A 281 -14.79 6.87 -9.79
CA HIS A 281 -14.39 6.13 -8.58
C HIS A 281 -15.56 5.97 -7.61
N ILE A 282 -16.30 7.05 -7.35
CA ILE A 282 -17.44 7.02 -6.43
C ILE A 282 -18.58 6.18 -6.99
N ARG A 283 -18.79 6.17 -8.31
CA ARG A 283 -19.80 5.32 -8.95
C ARG A 283 -19.51 3.84 -8.77
N ASP A 284 -18.29 3.42 -9.06
CA ASP A 284 -17.90 2.02 -8.96
C ASP A 284 -17.89 1.57 -7.49
N LEU A 285 -17.42 2.43 -6.58
CA LEU A 285 -17.51 2.24 -5.14
C LEU A 285 -18.97 2.07 -4.70
N ALA A 286 -19.87 3.01 -5.05
CA ALA A 286 -21.28 2.95 -4.67
C ALA A 286 -21.99 1.70 -5.22
N ASN A 287 -21.71 1.33 -6.47
CA ASN A 287 -22.26 0.12 -7.09
C ASN A 287 -21.77 -1.16 -6.37
N SER A 288 -20.56 -1.16 -5.84
CA SER A 288 -19.99 -2.33 -5.16
C SER A 288 -20.48 -2.46 -3.71
N VAL A 289 -20.66 -1.35 -2.98
CA VAL A 289 -20.97 -1.42 -1.54
C VAL A 289 -22.46 -1.30 -1.21
N LYS A 290 -23.26 -0.54 -1.99
CA LYS A 290 -24.69 -0.38 -1.71
C LYS A 290 -25.51 -1.68 -1.81
N PRO A 291 -25.22 -2.61 -2.75
CA PRO A 291 -25.89 -3.90 -2.80
C PRO A 291 -25.60 -4.79 -1.59
N LEU A 292 -24.52 -4.56 -0.85
CA LEU A 292 -24.19 -5.30 0.37
C LEU A 292 -25.23 -5.06 1.48
N GLY A 293 -26.06 -4.02 1.34
CA GLY A 293 -27.36 -3.81 1.96
C GLY A 293 -27.42 -3.90 3.49
N LYS A 294 -28.63 -3.75 4.05
CA LYS A 294 -29.01 -3.83 5.47
C LYS A 294 -28.71 -5.16 6.19
N LYS A 295 -28.19 -6.15 5.51
CA LYS A 295 -27.57 -7.30 6.15
C LYS A 295 -26.18 -6.85 6.57
N HIS A 296 -25.96 -6.71 7.88
CA HIS A 296 -24.68 -7.02 8.43
C HIS A 296 -24.28 -8.38 7.86
N VAL A 297 -23.55 -8.36 6.76
CA VAL A 297 -22.55 -9.36 6.56
C VAL A 297 -21.41 -8.91 7.47
N VAL A 298 -21.61 -9.04 8.77
CA VAL A 298 -20.59 -9.65 9.57
C VAL A 298 -20.33 -10.92 8.78
N ILE A 299 -19.29 -10.96 7.99
CA ILE A 299 -18.53 -12.17 7.85
C ILE A 299 -17.97 -12.32 9.28
N THR A 300 -18.80 -12.77 10.21
CA THR A 300 -18.32 -13.69 11.19
C THR A 300 -17.56 -14.66 10.31
N ALA A 301 -16.21 -14.62 10.37
CA ALA A 301 -15.49 -15.84 10.12
C ALA A 301 -16.43 -16.88 10.69
N VAL A 302 -16.98 -17.74 9.83
CA VAL A 302 -17.83 -18.82 10.31
C VAL A 302 -16.92 -19.39 11.38
N GLU A 303 -17.24 -19.09 12.64
CA GLU A 303 -16.69 -19.87 13.71
C GLU A 303 -17.18 -21.25 13.33
N SER A 304 -16.35 -21.93 12.57
CA SER A 304 -16.50 -23.36 12.41
C SER A 304 -16.45 -23.81 13.85
N THR A 305 -17.59 -24.28 14.33
CA THR A 305 -17.78 -24.71 15.72
C THR A 305 -16.85 -25.85 16.12
N GLU A 306 -15.99 -26.28 15.21
CA GLU A 306 -14.80 -27.09 15.42
C GLU A 306 -13.60 -26.38 14.78
N GLN A 307 -12.80 -25.70 15.59
CA GLN A 307 -11.49 -25.22 15.14
C GLN A 307 -10.69 -26.45 14.72
N VAL A 308 -10.37 -26.54 13.43
CA VAL A 308 -9.44 -27.58 12.94
C VAL A 308 -8.12 -27.36 13.69
N PRO A 309 -7.65 -28.33 14.47
CA PRO A 309 -6.41 -28.15 15.22
C PRO A 309 -5.26 -27.97 14.26
N LEU A 310 -4.45 -26.93 14.49
CA LEU A 310 -3.24 -26.69 13.72
C LEU A 310 -2.25 -27.84 13.99
N VAL A 311 -1.66 -28.36 12.92
CA VAL A 311 -0.59 -29.35 13.00
C VAL A 311 0.73 -28.61 13.18
N GLU A 312 1.65 -29.19 13.94
CA GLU A 312 3.01 -28.65 14.05
C GLU A 312 3.70 -28.69 12.68
N GLU A 313 4.31 -27.57 12.30
CA GLU A 313 5.05 -27.50 11.04
C GLU A 313 6.24 -28.46 11.05
N LYS A 314 6.53 -29.10 9.92
CA LYS A 314 7.77 -29.89 9.81
C LYS A 314 9.00 -29.03 10.09
N PRO A 315 10.02 -29.56 10.75
CA PRO A 315 11.29 -28.86 10.96
C PRO A 315 11.84 -28.32 9.62
N LEU A 316 12.42 -27.13 9.63
CA LEU A 316 12.92 -26.47 8.42
C LEU A 316 13.86 -27.38 7.61
N ALA A 317 14.71 -28.14 8.29
CA ALA A 317 15.66 -29.06 7.67
C ALA A 317 15.00 -30.19 6.86
N GLU A 318 13.73 -30.51 7.13
CA GLU A 318 12.99 -31.60 6.46
C GLU A 318 12.11 -31.12 5.32
N ARG A 319 12.01 -29.80 5.11
CA ARG A 319 11.12 -29.21 4.10
C ARG A 319 11.70 -29.24 2.69
N SER A 320 13.01 -29.00 2.56
CA SER A 320 13.76 -29.04 1.30
C SER A 320 15.27 -29.08 1.54
N ARG A 321 16.08 -29.28 0.47
CA ARG A 321 17.55 -29.16 0.57
C ARG A 321 17.98 -27.76 0.97
N LEU A 322 17.33 -26.71 0.46
CA LEU A 322 17.55 -25.33 0.87
C LEU A 322 17.24 -25.16 2.36
N GLY A 323 16.09 -25.66 2.82
CA GLY A 323 15.71 -25.64 4.23
C GLY A 323 16.73 -26.35 5.12
N ALA A 324 17.29 -27.48 4.68
CA ALA A 324 18.33 -28.20 5.40
C ALA A 324 19.62 -27.40 5.54
N LYS A 325 20.06 -26.71 4.47
CA LYS A 325 21.23 -25.83 4.51
C LYS A 325 21.01 -24.62 5.41
N LEU A 326 19.86 -23.96 5.29
CA LEU A 326 19.48 -22.84 6.17
C LEU A 326 19.52 -23.24 7.65
N ALA A 327 18.93 -24.39 8.00
CA ALA A 327 18.88 -24.87 9.36
C ALA A 327 20.28 -25.21 9.94
N LYS A 328 21.23 -25.60 9.11
CA LYS A 328 22.60 -25.90 9.50
C LYS A 328 23.55 -24.70 9.46
N GLY A 329 23.10 -23.56 8.94
CA GLY A 329 23.94 -22.39 8.70
C GLY A 329 25.01 -22.63 7.60
N GLU A 330 24.74 -23.56 6.66
CA GLU A 330 25.64 -23.83 5.54
C GLU A 330 25.53 -22.70 4.49
N TRP A 331 26.65 -22.37 3.85
CA TRP A 331 26.69 -21.36 2.79
C TRP A 331 25.80 -21.73 1.61
N ILE A 332 25.00 -20.77 1.11
CA ILE A 332 24.03 -20.95 0.03
C ILE A 332 24.45 -20.13 -1.19
N THR A 333 24.44 -20.78 -2.35
CA THR A 333 24.66 -20.15 -3.65
C THR A 333 23.40 -20.23 -4.50
N THR A 334 22.94 -19.09 -5.02
CA THR A 334 21.78 -19.09 -5.92
C THR A 334 22.04 -18.24 -7.15
N VAL A 335 21.42 -18.62 -8.28
CA VAL A 335 21.47 -17.86 -9.54
C VAL A 335 20.05 -17.58 -10.00
N GLU A 336 19.79 -16.38 -10.47
CA GLU A 336 18.48 -15.99 -10.99
C GLU A 336 18.35 -16.35 -12.49
N VAL A 337 17.26 -17.02 -12.85
CA VAL A 337 16.90 -17.32 -14.23
C VAL A 337 15.46 -16.87 -14.52
N THR A 338 15.31 -15.87 -15.36
CA THR A 338 13.99 -15.30 -15.69
C THR A 338 13.25 -16.21 -16.66
N PRO A 339 11.97 -16.56 -16.40
CA PRO A 339 11.13 -17.31 -17.34
C PRO A 339 11.09 -16.64 -18.72
N PRO A 340 11.02 -17.42 -19.82
CA PRO A 340 11.03 -16.87 -21.18
C PRO A 340 9.70 -16.17 -21.49
N ARG A 341 9.70 -15.36 -22.57
CA ARG A 341 8.47 -14.79 -23.12
C ARG A 341 7.71 -15.76 -24.03
N SER A 342 8.33 -16.89 -24.38
CA SER A 342 7.73 -17.96 -25.18
C SER A 342 7.42 -19.18 -24.31
N TRP A 343 6.75 -20.17 -24.87
CA TRP A 343 6.48 -21.45 -24.22
C TRP A 343 7.67 -22.43 -24.24
N ASN A 344 8.73 -22.17 -25.01
CA ASN A 344 9.91 -23.03 -25.10
C ASN A 344 10.84 -22.82 -23.93
N LEU A 345 11.15 -23.89 -23.20
CA LEU A 345 11.99 -23.92 -22.00
C LEU A 345 13.39 -24.51 -22.23
N ASP A 346 13.73 -24.98 -23.41
CA ASP A 346 15.00 -25.69 -23.69
C ASP A 346 16.21 -24.87 -23.19
N ALA A 347 16.25 -23.57 -23.51
CA ALA A 347 17.33 -22.70 -23.10
C ALA A 347 17.41 -22.51 -21.57
N ILE A 348 16.28 -22.56 -20.86
CA ILE A 348 16.24 -22.48 -19.39
C ILE A 348 16.73 -23.78 -18.77
N ILE A 349 16.31 -24.92 -19.31
CA ILE A 349 16.74 -26.25 -18.85
C ILE A 349 18.25 -26.42 -19.03
N GLU A 350 18.81 -26.00 -20.16
CA GLU A 350 20.26 -26.04 -20.38
C GLU A 350 21.03 -25.13 -19.39
N LYS A 351 20.50 -23.92 -19.08
CA LYS A 351 21.08 -23.06 -18.03
C LYS A 351 21.01 -23.72 -16.67
N ALA A 352 19.91 -24.41 -16.35
CA ALA A 352 19.75 -25.14 -15.11
C ALA A 352 20.81 -26.26 -14.98
N LYS A 353 21.02 -27.06 -16.03
CA LYS A 353 22.05 -28.09 -16.06
C LYS A 353 23.47 -27.52 -15.88
N ILE A 354 23.77 -26.40 -16.52
CA ILE A 354 25.05 -25.71 -16.37
C ILE A 354 25.26 -25.27 -14.91
N CYS A 355 24.25 -24.68 -14.27
CA CYS A 355 24.32 -24.26 -12.87
C CYS A 355 24.43 -25.47 -11.92
N ALA A 356 23.68 -26.54 -12.17
CA ALA A 356 23.75 -27.79 -11.41
C ALA A 356 25.17 -28.41 -11.47
N ALA A 357 25.75 -28.49 -12.67
CA ALA A 357 27.11 -29.00 -12.88
C ALA A 357 28.18 -28.14 -12.21
N ALA A 358 27.93 -26.84 -12.04
CA ALA A 358 28.81 -25.91 -11.34
C ALA A 358 28.62 -25.91 -9.82
N GLY A 359 27.70 -26.73 -9.28
CA GLY A 359 27.47 -26.85 -7.84
C GLY A 359 26.65 -25.71 -7.23
N VAL A 360 25.87 -24.98 -8.03
CA VAL A 360 24.88 -24.00 -7.52
C VAL A 360 23.79 -24.74 -6.74
N ASP A 361 23.37 -24.24 -5.61
CA ASP A 361 22.41 -24.92 -4.73
C ASP A 361 20.98 -24.86 -5.27
N VAL A 362 20.53 -23.66 -5.68
CA VAL A 362 19.16 -23.44 -6.18
C VAL A 362 19.13 -22.37 -7.26
N LEU A 363 18.08 -22.38 -8.10
CA LEU A 363 17.79 -21.31 -9.06
C LEU A 363 16.60 -20.48 -8.62
N ASN A 364 16.73 -19.16 -8.59
CA ASN A 364 15.62 -18.24 -8.39
C ASN A 364 14.84 -18.04 -9.69
N VAL A 365 13.52 -18.19 -9.64
CA VAL A 365 12.60 -18.07 -10.77
C VAL A 365 11.63 -16.92 -10.48
N PRO A 366 11.91 -15.69 -10.98
CA PRO A 366 11.09 -14.52 -10.67
C PRO A 366 9.72 -14.58 -11.36
N ASP A 367 8.71 -14.03 -10.68
CA ASP A 367 7.34 -13.95 -11.13
C ASP A 367 7.05 -12.59 -11.80
N GLY A 368 6.89 -12.58 -13.11
CA GLY A 368 6.53 -11.41 -13.91
C GLY A 368 7.34 -10.13 -13.59
N PRO A 369 8.69 -10.18 -13.62
CA PRO A 369 9.50 -9.03 -13.23
C PRO A 369 9.15 -7.79 -14.05
N ARG A 370 9.11 -6.62 -13.39
CA ARG A 370 8.66 -5.34 -13.95
C ARG A 370 7.25 -5.40 -14.54
N ALA A 371 6.33 -6.11 -13.89
CA ALA A 371 4.96 -6.28 -14.35
C ALA A 371 4.86 -6.66 -15.85
N SER A 372 5.75 -7.53 -16.31
CA SER A 372 5.79 -7.99 -17.70
C SER A 372 5.40 -9.47 -17.80
N PRO A 373 4.54 -9.84 -18.77
CA PRO A 373 4.09 -11.22 -18.91
C PRO A 373 5.25 -12.14 -19.31
N ARG A 374 5.30 -13.27 -18.67
CA ARG A 374 6.27 -14.36 -18.88
C ARG A 374 5.55 -15.69 -18.84
N LEU A 375 6.23 -16.75 -19.27
CA LEU A 375 5.75 -18.10 -19.01
C LEU A 375 5.55 -18.28 -17.50
N SER A 376 4.55 -19.07 -17.11
CA SER A 376 4.28 -19.38 -15.70
C SER A 376 5.56 -19.74 -14.93
N PRO A 377 5.88 -19.02 -13.85
CA PRO A 377 7.06 -19.31 -13.06
C PRO A 377 6.96 -20.69 -12.39
N LEU A 378 5.76 -21.16 -12.00
CA LEU A 378 5.56 -22.50 -11.46
C LEU A 378 5.92 -23.59 -12.48
N VAL A 379 5.44 -23.46 -13.72
CA VAL A 379 5.79 -24.40 -14.79
C VAL A 379 7.29 -24.40 -15.06
N THR A 380 7.90 -23.22 -15.05
CA THR A 380 9.36 -23.07 -15.23
C THR A 380 10.13 -23.73 -14.09
N ALA A 381 9.76 -23.49 -12.83
CA ALA A 381 10.40 -24.08 -11.65
C ALA A 381 10.28 -25.62 -11.65
N MET A 382 9.09 -26.14 -11.94
CA MET A 382 8.86 -27.59 -12.06
C MET A 382 9.76 -28.23 -13.13
N LYS A 383 9.89 -27.60 -14.30
CA LYS A 383 10.76 -28.12 -15.38
C LYS A 383 12.24 -28.03 -15.02
N ILE A 384 12.67 -26.96 -14.35
CA ILE A 384 14.04 -26.83 -13.83
C ILE A 384 14.36 -28.00 -12.89
N GLN A 385 13.48 -28.31 -11.93
CA GLN A 385 13.70 -29.41 -10.99
C GLN A 385 13.72 -30.77 -11.69
N ASN A 386 12.76 -31.05 -12.57
CA ASN A 386 12.60 -32.36 -13.18
C ASN A 386 13.63 -32.65 -14.28
N GLU A 387 14.03 -31.66 -15.08
CA GLU A 387 14.88 -31.82 -16.25
C GLU A 387 16.25 -31.11 -16.13
N GLY A 388 16.37 -30.12 -15.27
CA GLY A 388 17.60 -29.38 -15.02
C GLY A 388 18.46 -29.96 -13.89
N GLY A 389 17.89 -30.82 -13.04
CA GLY A 389 18.59 -31.49 -11.95
C GLY A 389 19.02 -30.59 -10.79
N ILE A 390 18.37 -29.45 -10.61
CA ILE A 390 18.63 -28.46 -9.54
C ILE A 390 17.31 -27.97 -8.96
N ASP A 391 17.28 -27.71 -7.65
CA ASP A 391 16.10 -27.16 -6.99
C ASP A 391 15.84 -25.71 -7.45
N ALA A 392 14.56 -25.30 -7.39
CA ALA A 392 14.16 -23.93 -7.70
C ALA A 392 13.56 -23.23 -6.47
N VAL A 393 13.81 -21.93 -6.37
CA VAL A 393 13.05 -21.00 -5.52
C VAL A 393 12.06 -20.27 -6.43
N LEU A 394 10.79 -20.56 -6.24
CA LEU A 394 9.71 -19.89 -6.97
C LEU A 394 9.36 -18.58 -6.31
N HIS A 395 9.45 -17.47 -7.04
CA HIS A 395 8.86 -16.23 -6.56
C HIS A 395 7.34 -16.27 -6.75
N VAL A 396 6.61 -15.81 -5.76
CA VAL A 396 5.13 -15.73 -5.79
C VAL A 396 4.73 -14.27 -5.55
N CYS A 397 4.06 -13.69 -6.54
CA CYS A 397 3.68 -12.28 -6.56
C CYS A 397 2.20 -12.09 -6.21
N CYS A 398 1.88 -11.13 -5.35
CA CYS A 398 0.49 -10.81 -4.98
C CYS A 398 -0.28 -10.06 -6.08
N ARG A 399 0.40 -9.52 -7.08
CA ARG A 399 -0.17 -8.59 -8.06
C ARG A 399 -1.28 -9.17 -8.92
N ASP A 400 -1.11 -10.40 -9.42
CA ASP A 400 -1.87 -10.89 -10.56
C ASP A 400 -3.01 -11.86 -10.17
N MET A 401 -3.09 -12.27 -8.90
CA MET A 401 -4.02 -13.29 -8.43
C MET A 401 -4.79 -12.84 -7.18
N ASN A 402 -6.06 -13.26 -7.08
CA ASN A 402 -6.81 -13.13 -5.84
C ASN A 402 -6.41 -14.24 -4.83
N LEU A 403 -6.85 -14.12 -3.58
CA LEU A 403 -6.51 -15.08 -2.50
C LEU A 403 -6.85 -16.52 -2.86
N ILE A 404 -7.96 -16.77 -3.56
CA ILE A 404 -8.36 -18.14 -3.97
C ILE A 404 -7.34 -18.71 -4.94
N ALA A 405 -6.95 -17.94 -5.95
CA ALA A 405 -5.97 -18.36 -6.95
C ALA A 405 -4.56 -18.48 -6.34
N MET A 406 -4.18 -17.59 -5.42
CA MET A 406 -2.91 -17.68 -4.69
C MET A 406 -2.83 -18.97 -3.87
N GLN A 407 -3.88 -19.30 -3.10
CA GLN A 407 -3.93 -20.54 -2.34
C GLN A 407 -3.89 -21.77 -3.24
N ALA A 408 -4.64 -21.76 -4.34
CA ALA A 408 -4.60 -22.85 -5.31
C ALA A 408 -3.20 -23.03 -5.93
N GLN A 409 -2.49 -21.94 -6.22
CA GLN A 409 -1.12 -21.99 -6.71
C GLN A 409 -0.15 -22.56 -5.67
N LEU A 410 -0.28 -22.16 -4.38
CA LEU A 410 0.58 -22.68 -3.31
C LEU A 410 0.36 -24.18 -3.07
N LEU A 411 -0.89 -24.66 -3.15
CA LEU A 411 -1.20 -26.10 -3.14
C LEU A 411 -0.63 -26.79 -4.39
N GLY A 412 -0.70 -26.13 -5.55
CA GLY A 412 -0.09 -26.61 -6.78
C GLY A 412 1.44 -26.74 -6.66
N CYS A 413 2.11 -25.78 -6.01
CA CYS A 413 3.55 -25.87 -5.71
C CYS A 413 3.88 -27.12 -4.89
N ALA A 414 3.13 -27.36 -3.81
CA ALA A 414 3.30 -28.53 -2.97
C ALA A 414 3.07 -29.84 -3.74
N ALA A 415 2.03 -29.89 -4.59
CA ALA A 415 1.68 -31.06 -5.38
C ALA A 415 2.78 -31.48 -6.39
N VAL A 416 3.55 -30.50 -6.90
CA VAL A 416 4.65 -30.77 -7.87
C VAL A 416 6.04 -30.72 -7.22
N GLY A 417 6.12 -30.63 -5.88
CA GLY A 417 7.38 -30.66 -5.14
C GLY A 417 8.22 -29.37 -5.20
N VAL A 418 7.62 -28.24 -5.60
CA VAL A 418 8.27 -26.91 -5.57
C VAL A 418 8.04 -26.30 -4.19
N ASN A 419 8.91 -26.62 -3.24
CA ASN A 419 8.75 -26.29 -1.82
C ASN A 419 9.56 -25.07 -1.37
N ASN A 420 10.40 -24.48 -2.21
CA ASN A 420 11.12 -23.26 -1.88
C ASN A 420 10.42 -22.06 -2.52
N LEU A 421 9.84 -21.18 -1.72
CA LEU A 421 9.04 -20.06 -2.18
C LEU A 421 9.65 -18.73 -1.70
N LEU A 422 9.61 -17.70 -2.54
CA LEU A 422 9.96 -16.34 -2.18
C LEU A 422 8.74 -15.42 -2.42
N PHE A 423 8.23 -14.83 -1.37
CA PHE A 423 7.03 -14.01 -1.42
C PHE A 423 7.35 -12.53 -1.65
N ILE A 424 6.74 -11.98 -2.68
CA ILE A 424 6.88 -10.56 -3.06
C ILE A 424 5.51 -9.92 -3.26
N THR A 425 5.39 -8.63 -2.96
CA THR A 425 4.16 -7.87 -3.26
C THR A 425 4.00 -7.67 -4.77
N GLY A 426 5.09 -7.37 -5.45
CA GLY A 426 5.16 -7.14 -6.90
C GLY A 426 4.94 -5.68 -7.29
N ASP A 427 5.49 -5.31 -8.45
CA ASP A 427 5.34 -3.99 -9.04
C ASP A 427 3.92 -3.78 -9.58
N PRO A 428 3.31 -2.60 -9.46
CA PRO A 428 2.03 -2.31 -10.09
C PRO A 428 2.06 -2.52 -11.62
N PRO A 429 0.99 -3.04 -12.25
CA PRO A 429 0.92 -3.26 -13.70
C PRO A 429 1.25 -2.03 -14.53
N LYS A 430 0.92 -0.82 -14.02
CA LYS A 430 1.19 0.47 -14.68
C LYS A 430 2.68 0.76 -14.92
N LEU A 431 3.58 0.10 -14.18
CA LEU A 431 5.03 0.21 -14.38
C LEU A 431 5.56 -0.73 -15.47
N GLY A 432 4.73 -1.64 -15.95
CA GLY A 432 5.09 -2.64 -16.96
C GLY A 432 4.52 -2.37 -18.35
N ASN A 433 4.68 -3.34 -19.24
CA ASN A 433 4.23 -3.26 -20.63
C ASN A 433 2.70 -3.36 -20.78
N TYR A 434 2.00 -3.81 -19.74
CA TYR A 434 0.55 -4.03 -19.70
C TYR A 434 -0.08 -3.08 -18.67
N SER A 435 0.13 -1.78 -18.87
CA SER A 435 -0.35 -0.72 -17.96
C SER A 435 -1.88 -0.67 -17.80
N PHE A 436 -2.61 -1.33 -18.71
CA PHE A 436 -4.07 -1.48 -18.70
C PHE A 436 -4.54 -2.74 -17.95
N ALA A 437 -3.63 -3.63 -17.52
CA ALA A 437 -4.00 -4.79 -16.71
C ALA A 437 -4.32 -4.36 -15.27
N SER A 438 -5.35 -4.97 -14.67
CA SER A 438 -5.72 -4.75 -13.28
C SER A 438 -4.74 -5.44 -12.34
N GLY A 439 -4.29 -4.72 -11.31
CA GLY A 439 -3.58 -5.33 -10.18
C GLY A 439 -4.58 -5.77 -9.12
N VAL A 440 -4.50 -7.01 -8.66
CA VAL A 440 -5.46 -7.57 -7.70
C VAL A 440 -5.08 -7.20 -6.26
N PHE A 441 -3.85 -7.52 -5.84
CA PHE A 441 -3.30 -7.18 -4.52
C PHE A 441 -4.25 -7.44 -3.33
N ASP A 442 -4.96 -8.56 -3.32
CA ASP A 442 -5.81 -8.97 -2.20
C ASP A 442 -5.03 -9.10 -0.88
N THR A 443 -3.73 -9.29 -0.99
CA THR A 443 -2.80 -9.37 0.12
C THR A 443 -1.43 -8.81 -0.30
N ASP A 444 -0.50 -8.71 0.64
CA ASP A 444 0.91 -8.39 0.39
C ASP A 444 1.82 -9.59 0.73
N SER A 445 3.13 -9.39 0.64
CA SER A 445 4.09 -10.45 0.94
C SER A 445 4.00 -10.99 2.37
N ILE A 446 3.61 -10.17 3.34
CA ILE A 446 3.40 -10.59 4.74
C ILE A 446 2.19 -11.52 4.83
N GLY A 447 1.09 -11.15 4.18
CA GLY A 447 -0.11 -11.98 4.12
C GLY A 447 0.12 -13.32 3.41
N LEU A 448 0.97 -13.35 2.36
CA LEU A 448 1.37 -14.61 1.70
C LEU A 448 2.18 -15.52 2.62
N VAL A 449 3.10 -14.96 3.44
CA VAL A 449 3.83 -15.76 4.44
C VAL A 449 2.85 -16.37 5.45
N LYS A 450 1.90 -15.58 5.96
CA LYS A 450 0.86 -16.08 6.89
C LYS A 450 0.00 -17.16 6.24
N LEU A 451 -0.45 -16.97 4.99
CA LEU A 451 -1.20 -17.97 4.24
C LEU A 451 -0.40 -19.28 4.13
N GLN A 452 0.87 -19.21 3.71
CA GLN A 452 1.69 -20.41 3.57
C GLN A 452 1.95 -21.11 4.91
N LYS A 453 2.15 -20.35 5.98
CA LYS A 453 2.29 -20.91 7.34
C LYS A 453 1.06 -21.71 7.75
N HIS A 454 -0.16 -21.19 7.49
CA HIS A 454 -1.39 -21.92 7.74
C HIS A 454 -1.47 -23.22 6.91
N LEU A 455 -1.11 -23.18 5.64
CA LEU A 455 -1.08 -24.39 4.80
C LEU A 455 -0.05 -25.40 5.30
N ASN A 456 1.12 -24.97 5.80
CA ASN A 456 2.10 -25.82 6.45
C ASN A 456 1.59 -26.43 7.77
N GLN A 457 0.62 -25.76 8.41
CA GLN A 457 -0.05 -26.21 9.63
C GLN A 457 -1.35 -27.00 9.35
N GLY A 458 -1.63 -27.32 8.09
CA GLY A 458 -2.73 -28.17 7.69
C GLY A 458 -4.10 -27.49 7.69
N VAL A 459 -4.15 -26.16 7.59
CA VAL A 459 -5.41 -25.39 7.56
C VAL A 459 -5.30 -24.28 6.53
N ASP A 460 -6.36 -24.01 5.79
CA ASP A 460 -6.44 -22.89 4.88
C ASP A 460 -6.93 -21.60 5.57
N LEU A 461 -6.94 -20.46 4.86
CA LEU A 461 -7.44 -19.20 5.40
C LEU A 461 -8.95 -19.22 5.72
N GLY A 462 -9.70 -20.12 5.10
CA GLY A 462 -11.14 -20.34 5.37
C GLY A 462 -11.40 -21.24 6.59
N GLY A 463 -10.34 -21.73 7.26
CA GLY A 463 -10.46 -22.66 8.40
C GLY A 463 -10.69 -24.10 7.99
N GLN A 464 -10.54 -24.46 6.71
CA GLN A 464 -10.73 -25.84 6.24
C GLN A 464 -9.44 -26.65 6.41
N LYS A 465 -9.60 -27.94 6.75
CA LYS A 465 -8.47 -28.87 6.87
C LYS A 465 -7.79 -29.10 5.52
N ILE A 466 -6.46 -29.00 5.52
CA ILE A 466 -5.58 -29.42 4.41
C ILE A 466 -4.81 -30.66 4.84
N ASP A 467 -5.00 -31.78 4.14
CA ASP A 467 -4.38 -33.05 4.48
C ASP A 467 -3.87 -33.75 3.20
N PRO A 468 -2.55 -33.99 3.06
CA PRO A 468 -1.50 -33.65 4.02
C PRO A 468 -1.19 -32.13 4.06
N PRO A 469 -0.62 -31.61 5.17
CA PRO A 469 -0.09 -30.25 5.23
C PRO A 469 1.00 -30.00 4.19
N THR A 470 1.14 -28.76 3.72
CA THR A 470 2.28 -28.39 2.87
C THR A 470 3.58 -28.33 3.66
N VAL A 471 4.72 -28.28 2.96
CA VAL A 471 6.05 -28.27 3.59
C VAL A 471 6.96 -27.19 3.02
N ALA A 472 6.40 -26.03 2.67
CA ALA A 472 7.16 -24.98 2.01
C ALA A 472 8.14 -24.26 2.95
N VAL A 473 9.28 -23.86 2.36
CA VAL A 473 10.26 -22.93 2.93
C VAL A 473 9.92 -21.53 2.42
N CYS A 474 9.71 -20.57 3.34
CA CYS A 474 9.21 -19.24 3.04
C CYS A 474 10.33 -18.20 3.05
N GLY A 475 10.76 -17.74 1.90
CA GLY A 475 11.65 -16.59 1.74
C GLY A 475 10.86 -15.29 1.55
N VAL A 476 11.47 -14.16 1.88
CA VAL A 476 10.93 -12.82 1.68
C VAL A 476 11.98 -11.90 1.09
N GLY A 477 11.54 -10.88 0.34
CA GLY A 477 12.42 -9.84 -0.17
C GLY A 477 12.65 -8.73 0.85
N ALA A 478 13.83 -8.05 0.79
CA ALA A 478 14.11 -6.82 1.50
C ALA A 478 15.05 -5.91 0.70
N ASP A 479 14.97 -4.59 0.94
CA ASP A 479 15.83 -3.61 0.30
C ASP A 479 16.72 -2.89 1.32
N PRO A 480 18.03 -3.21 1.40
CA PRO A 480 18.98 -2.53 2.28
C PRO A 480 19.15 -1.03 1.98
N ASN A 481 18.75 -0.59 0.78
CA ASN A 481 18.85 0.80 0.33
C ASN A 481 17.47 1.49 0.25
N ALA A 482 16.45 0.95 0.92
CA ALA A 482 15.12 1.53 0.92
C ALA A 482 15.14 3.01 1.30
N ILE A 483 14.40 3.84 0.57
CA ILE A 483 14.28 5.29 0.84
C ILE A 483 13.72 5.52 2.25
N ASP A 484 12.70 4.75 2.64
CA ASP A 484 12.17 4.69 3.98
C ASP A 484 12.72 3.44 4.68
N PHE A 485 13.94 3.57 5.21
CA PHE A 485 14.67 2.49 5.85
C PHE A 485 13.94 1.96 7.09
N ASP A 486 13.40 2.84 7.93
CA ASP A 486 12.72 2.45 9.16
C ASP A 486 11.44 1.64 8.86
N ARG A 487 10.72 2.02 7.82
CA ARG A 487 9.58 1.26 7.34
C ARG A 487 9.98 -0.13 6.83
N GLU A 488 11.07 -0.22 6.07
CA GLU A 488 11.56 -1.52 5.55
C GLU A 488 11.94 -2.45 6.69
N ILE A 489 12.60 -1.93 7.73
CA ILE A 489 12.96 -2.69 8.93
C ILE A 489 11.72 -3.16 9.68
N ARG A 490 10.73 -2.28 9.94
CA ARG A 490 9.46 -2.68 10.59
C ARG A 490 8.77 -3.79 9.79
N ARG A 491 8.64 -3.63 8.48
CA ARG A 491 8.01 -4.64 7.63
C ARG A 491 8.77 -5.96 7.62
N LEU A 492 10.09 -5.94 7.77
CA LEU A 492 10.84 -7.17 7.87
C LEU A 492 10.60 -7.90 9.20
N HIS A 493 10.46 -7.19 10.31
CA HIS A 493 10.03 -7.78 11.58
C HIS A 493 8.64 -8.44 11.44
N GLU A 494 7.68 -7.76 10.80
CA GLU A 494 6.36 -8.34 10.52
C GLU A 494 6.43 -9.60 9.64
N LYS A 495 7.35 -9.64 8.65
CA LYS A 495 7.60 -10.84 7.84
C LYS A 495 8.19 -11.98 8.67
N ALA A 496 9.10 -11.68 9.59
CA ALA A 496 9.66 -12.65 10.53
C ALA A 496 8.59 -13.23 11.46
N GLU A 497 7.78 -12.39 12.07
CA GLU A 497 6.66 -12.80 12.93
C GLU A 497 5.61 -13.62 12.17
N ALA A 498 5.38 -13.28 10.90
CA ALA A 498 4.48 -14.04 10.03
C ALA A 498 4.98 -15.46 9.75
N GLY A 499 6.29 -15.75 9.92
CA GLY A 499 6.88 -17.07 9.75
C GLY A 499 7.85 -17.19 8.57
N ALA A 500 8.45 -16.09 8.11
CA ALA A 500 9.53 -16.15 7.13
C ALA A 500 10.72 -16.97 7.65
N ASN A 501 11.37 -17.72 6.76
CA ASN A 501 12.51 -18.58 7.10
C ASN A 501 13.85 -17.98 6.67
N TYR A 502 13.87 -17.08 5.70
CA TYR A 502 15.07 -16.37 5.24
C TYR A 502 14.70 -15.11 4.45
N VAL A 503 15.69 -14.25 4.24
CA VAL A 503 15.57 -13.00 3.47
C VAL A 503 16.45 -13.06 2.24
N THR A 504 15.96 -12.60 1.09
CA THR A 504 16.79 -12.28 -0.09
C THR A 504 16.78 -10.78 -0.31
N THR A 505 17.97 -10.15 -0.41
CA THR A 505 18.03 -8.70 -0.59
C THR A 505 17.91 -8.29 -2.05
N GLN A 506 17.52 -7.02 -2.28
CA GLN A 506 17.80 -6.33 -3.53
C GLN A 506 19.32 -6.27 -3.78
N PRO A 507 19.77 -6.00 -5.03
CA PRO A 507 21.19 -5.96 -5.35
C PRO A 507 21.99 -5.01 -4.45
N VAL A 508 23.04 -5.53 -3.83
CA VAL A 508 23.95 -4.78 -2.97
C VAL A 508 25.19 -4.37 -3.76
N PHE A 509 25.50 -3.08 -3.74
CA PHE A 509 26.70 -2.48 -4.36
C PHE A 509 27.61 -1.79 -3.33
N ASP A 510 27.11 -1.52 -2.13
CA ASP A 510 27.86 -0.97 -0.99
C ASP A 510 27.69 -1.88 0.23
N ALA A 511 28.79 -2.49 0.68
CA ALA A 511 28.79 -3.38 1.84
C ALA A 511 28.29 -2.68 3.12
N ARG A 512 28.57 -1.37 3.28
CA ARG A 512 28.14 -0.60 4.46
C ARG A 512 26.61 -0.46 4.57
N ALA A 513 25.92 -0.33 3.43
CA ALA A 513 24.45 -0.29 3.43
C ALA A 513 23.88 -1.64 3.90
N LEU A 514 24.46 -2.74 3.44
CA LEU A 514 24.09 -4.07 3.89
C LEU A 514 24.42 -4.28 5.38
N GLU A 515 25.58 -3.86 5.86
CA GLU A 515 25.96 -3.97 7.27
C GLU A 515 24.95 -3.26 8.19
N ARG A 516 24.61 -2.00 7.86
CA ARG A 516 23.57 -1.25 8.59
C ARG A 516 22.24 -2.00 8.62
N PHE A 517 21.84 -2.58 7.50
CA PHE A 517 20.63 -3.37 7.40
C PHE A 517 20.70 -4.62 8.28
N LEU A 518 21.80 -5.39 8.21
CA LEU A 518 21.99 -6.60 9.01
C LEU A 518 21.99 -6.31 10.51
N ASP A 519 22.58 -5.20 10.93
CA ASP A 519 22.58 -4.78 12.34
C ASP A 519 21.16 -4.42 12.82
N ALA A 520 20.37 -3.77 11.96
CA ALA A 520 18.99 -3.36 12.29
C ALA A 520 18.00 -4.53 12.38
N ILE A 521 18.32 -5.70 11.80
CA ILE A 521 17.44 -6.89 11.79
C ILE A 521 18.02 -8.06 12.60
N ALA A 522 19.13 -7.85 13.32
CA ALA A 522 19.86 -8.91 14.01
C ALA A 522 18.99 -9.71 15.00
N ASP A 523 18.04 -9.06 15.62
CA ASP A 523 17.07 -9.65 16.57
C ASP A 523 16.06 -10.60 15.91
N THR A 524 15.83 -10.49 14.60
CA THR A 524 14.94 -11.42 13.87
C THR A 524 15.56 -12.80 13.67
N HIS A 525 16.89 -12.93 13.78
CA HIS A 525 17.68 -14.14 13.51
C HIS A 525 17.44 -14.76 12.11
N LEU A 526 16.86 -14.01 11.16
CA LEU A 526 16.64 -14.52 9.80
C LEU A 526 17.97 -14.62 9.03
N PRO A 527 18.29 -15.78 8.43
CA PRO A 527 19.39 -15.90 7.50
C PRO A 527 19.18 -14.98 6.29
N VAL A 528 20.22 -14.23 5.89
CA VAL A 528 20.17 -13.30 4.77
C VAL A 528 20.96 -13.85 3.58
N ILE A 529 20.32 -13.94 2.41
CA ILE A 529 20.95 -14.23 1.12
C ILE A 529 21.08 -12.88 0.39
N ALA A 530 22.32 -12.41 0.21
CA ALA A 530 22.55 -11.11 -0.39
C ALA A 530 22.46 -11.15 -1.93
N GLY A 531 21.72 -10.22 -2.51
CA GLY A 531 21.65 -10.04 -3.96
C GLY A 531 22.93 -9.42 -4.51
N ILE A 532 23.54 -10.02 -5.52
CA ILE A 532 24.73 -9.53 -6.23
C ILE A 532 24.39 -9.37 -7.71
N TRP A 533 24.70 -8.22 -8.26
CA TRP A 533 24.48 -7.93 -9.68
C TRP A 533 25.80 -7.58 -10.38
N PRO A 534 26.38 -8.49 -11.18
CA PRO A 534 27.55 -8.15 -11.98
C PRO A 534 27.15 -7.24 -13.15
N MET A 535 27.76 -6.06 -13.24
CA MET A 535 27.50 -5.12 -14.32
C MET A 535 28.05 -5.64 -15.65
N SER A 536 27.20 -5.72 -16.68
CA SER A 536 27.62 -6.24 -18.00
C SER A 536 28.26 -5.18 -18.90
N SER A 537 28.05 -3.90 -18.60
CA SER A 537 28.60 -2.76 -19.35
C SER A 537 28.33 -1.46 -18.60
N LEU A 538 29.06 -0.38 -18.98
CA LEU A 538 28.79 0.97 -18.50
C LEU A 538 27.32 1.40 -18.73
N ARG A 539 26.77 1.08 -19.89
CA ARG A 539 25.35 1.35 -20.19
C ARG A 539 24.42 0.64 -19.22
N ASN A 540 24.72 -0.61 -18.86
CA ASN A 540 23.94 -1.34 -17.87
C ASN A 540 24.05 -0.71 -16.47
N ALA A 541 25.25 -0.29 -16.07
CA ALA A 541 25.47 0.38 -14.78
C ALA A 541 24.71 1.71 -14.68
N LEU A 542 24.75 2.53 -15.73
CA LEU A 542 23.99 3.78 -15.82
C LEU A 542 22.48 3.54 -15.85
N PHE A 543 22.01 2.51 -16.54
CA PHE A 543 20.61 2.12 -16.54
C PHE A 543 20.15 1.71 -15.13
N MET A 544 20.93 0.88 -14.43
CA MET A 544 20.61 0.48 -13.05
C MET A 544 20.56 1.68 -12.12
N LYS A 545 21.48 2.63 -12.27
CA LYS A 545 21.56 3.84 -11.45
C LYS A 545 20.38 4.79 -11.65
N ASN A 546 19.98 5.00 -12.91
CA ASN A 546 19.06 6.10 -13.27
C ASN A 546 17.62 5.63 -13.47
N GLU A 547 17.40 4.36 -13.89
CA GLU A 547 16.12 3.87 -14.37
C GLU A 547 15.50 2.78 -13.50
N VAL A 548 16.28 2.18 -12.58
CA VAL A 548 15.76 1.10 -11.73
C VAL A 548 15.43 1.64 -10.34
N PRO A 549 14.16 1.73 -9.96
CA PRO A 549 13.76 2.24 -8.65
C PRO A 549 14.37 1.41 -7.51
N GLY A 550 14.83 2.08 -6.46
CA GLY A 550 15.40 1.44 -5.27
C GLY A 550 16.85 0.93 -5.43
N VAL A 551 17.42 0.98 -6.63
CA VAL A 551 18.81 0.55 -6.85
C VAL A 551 19.78 1.72 -6.71
N VAL A 552 20.69 1.63 -5.75
CA VAL A 552 21.73 2.63 -5.51
C VAL A 552 23.07 2.10 -6.04
N VAL A 553 23.52 2.65 -7.18
CA VAL A 553 24.85 2.34 -7.74
C VAL A 553 25.81 3.47 -7.38
N PRO A 554 26.84 3.21 -6.56
CA PRO A 554 27.85 4.21 -6.20
C PRO A 554 28.61 4.78 -7.39
N ASP A 555 29.02 6.05 -7.33
CA ASP A 555 29.73 6.74 -8.44
C ASP A 555 31.04 6.05 -8.81
N TRP A 556 31.78 5.52 -7.82
CA TRP A 556 33.04 4.82 -8.06
C TRP A 556 32.88 3.59 -8.99
N ILE A 557 31.70 2.94 -8.99
CA ILE A 557 31.41 1.84 -9.92
C ILE A 557 31.32 2.39 -11.36
N ILE A 558 30.62 3.50 -11.53
CA ILE A 558 30.52 4.15 -12.85
C ILE A 558 31.90 4.56 -13.37
N GLU A 559 32.71 5.22 -12.53
CA GLU A 559 34.08 5.60 -12.85
C GLU A 559 34.95 4.37 -13.21
N ARG A 560 34.85 3.30 -12.44
CA ARG A 560 35.57 2.06 -12.70
C ARG A 560 35.12 1.41 -14.02
N MET A 561 33.83 1.41 -14.32
CA MET A 561 33.29 0.89 -15.59
C MET A 561 33.73 1.73 -16.81
N GLN A 562 33.95 3.02 -16.63
CA GLN A 562 34.48 3.92 -17.67
C GLN A 562 35.95 3.69 -18.01
N SER A 563 36.70 2.98 -17.17
CA SER A 563 38.14 2.72 -17.40
C SER A 563 38.43 1.74 -18.54
N SER A 564 37.41 1.17 -19.17
CA SER A 564 37.54 0.31 -20.37
C SER A 564 36.54 0.71 -21.46
N ASP A 565 37.06 0.82 -22.69
CA ASP A 565 36.26 1.15 -23.89
C ASP A 565 35.67 -0.08 -24.58
N THR A 566 36.07 -1.30 -24.17
CA THR A 566 35.59 -2.55 -24.78
C THR A 566 34.49 -3.18 -23.94
N LYS A 567 33.53 -3.86 -24.58
CA LYS A 567 32.46 -4.58 -23.90
C LYS A 567 32.99 -5.71 -23.01
N GLU A 568 34.00 -6.40 -23.51
CA GLU A 568 34.69 -7.49 -22.80
C GLU A 568 35.38 -6.95 -21.55
N GLY A 569 36.12 -5.87 -21.66
CA GLY A 569 36.80 -5.23 -20.51
C GLY A 569 35.81 -4.68 -19.48
N GLN A 570 34.70 -4.09 -19.91
CA GLN A 570 33.65 -3.65 -19.01
C GLN A 570 33.00 -4.82 -18.28
N LEU A 571 32.75 -5.95 -18.94
CA LEU A 571 32.23 -7.15 -18.32
C LEU A 571 33.20 -7.73 -17.26
N GLU A 572 34.50 -7.77 -17.57
CA GLU A 572 35.53 -8.20 -16.60
C GLU A 572 35.52 -7.32 -15.35
N ILE A 573 35.51 -6.00 -15.54
CA ILE A 573 35.42 -5.04 -14.44
C ILE A 573 34.14 -5.29 -13.61
N GLY A 574 33.00 -5.52 -14.26
CA GLY A 574 31.74 -5.79 -13.56
C GLY A 574 31.78 -7.07 -12.73
N ILE A 575 32.44 -8.13 -13.22
CA ILE A 575 32.65 -9.38 -12.48
C ILE A 575 33.63 -9.15 -11.31
N GLU A 576 34.71 -8.40 -11.52
CA GLU A 576 35.68 -8.05 -10.47
C GLU A 576 34.98 -7.29 -9.31
N ILE A 577 34.17 -6.29 -9.64
CA ILE A 577 33.39 -5.54 -8.65
C ILE A 577 32.46 -6.47 -7.87
N ALA A 578 31.72 -7.34 -8.57
CA ALA A 578 30.79 -8.28 -7.95
C ALA A 578 31.50 -9.28 -7.01
N ARG A 579 32.68 -9.81 -7.43
CA ARG A 579 33.52 -10.67 -6.60
C ARG A 579 34.03 -9.95 -5.36
N LYS A 580 34.48 -8.72 -5.51
CA LYS A 580 34.90 -7.89 -4.38
C LYS A 580 33.76 -7.67 -3.39
N THR A 581 32.60 -7.24 -3.86
CA THR A 581 31.42 -7.08 -3.01
C THR A 581 31.07 -8.37 -2.29
N LEU A 582 31.08 -9.51 -3.00
CA LEU A 582 30.86 -10.83 -2.40
C LEU A 582 31.86 -11.14 -1.28
N ALA A 583 33.14 -10.90 -1.52
CA ALA A 583 34.22 -11.13 -0.53
C ALA A 583 34.02 -10.26 0.72
N ASP A 584 33.65 -8.98 0.53
CA ASP A 584 33.47 -8.01 1.61
C ASP A 584 32.29 -8.41 2.54
N ILE A 585 31.20 -9.01 1.98
CA ILE A 585 29.99 -9.34 2.76
C ILE A 585 29.92 -10.81 3.23
N ARG A 586 30.78 -11.70 2.73
CA ARG A 586 30.67 -13.15 2.89
C ARG A 586 30.55 -13.62 4.34
N SER A 587 31.27 -12.98 5.26
CA SER A 587 31.24 -13.35 6.68
C SER A 587 29.97 -12.92 7.43
N ARG A 588 29.15 -12.08 6.83
CA ARG A 588 27.98 -11.46 7.45
C ARG A 588 26.65 -12.03 6.96
N VAL A 589 26.64 -12.82 5.89
CA VAL A 589 25.41 -13.34 5.24
C VAL A 589 25.43 -14.86 5.16
N ALA A 590 24.26 -15.48 5.02
CA ALA A 590 24.11 -16.93 4.91
C ALA A 590 24.36 -17.44 3.47
N GLY A 591 24.34 -16.55 2.49
CA GLY A 591 24.55 -16.93 1.10
C GLY A 591 24.42 -15.74 0.15
N VAL A 592 24.47 -16.04 -1.15
CA VAL A 592 24.33 -15.05 -2.20
C VAL A 592 23.37 -15.48 -3.29
N GLN A 593 22.65 -14.52 -3.83
CA GLN A 593 21.91 -14.63 -5.08
C GLN A 593 22.66 -13.81 -6.14
N VAL A 594 23.21 -14.45 -7.14
CA VAL A 594 23.85 -13.75 -8.25
C VAL A 594 22.88 -13.66 -9.43
N SER A 595 22.55 -12.44 -9.82
CA SER A 595 21.75 -12.20 -11.02
C SER A 595 22.56 -12.49 -12.27
N ALA A 596 21.89 -13.07 -13.29
CA ALA A 596 22.51 -13.38 -14.57
C ALA A 596 22.20 -12.26 -15.59
N PRO A 597 23.06 -11.26 -15.80
CA PRO A 597 22.81 -10.18 -16.72
C PRO A 597 22.47 -10.68 -18.12
N LEU A 598 21.39 -10.16 -18.72
CA LEU A 598 20.89 -10.60 -20.03
C LEU A 598 20.62 -12.13 -20.11
N GLY A 599 20.42 -12.78 -18.95
CA GLY A 599 20.21 -14.22 -18.84
C GLY A 599 21.48 -15.06 -19.06
N ASN A 600 22.67 -14.49 -18.95
CA ASN A 600 23.94 -15.20 -19.10
C ASN A 600 24.39 -15.79 -17.77
N VAL A 601 24.02 -17.05 -17.50
CA VAL A 601 24.40 -17.76 -16.25
C VAL A 601 25.91 -17.95 -16.11
N LYS A 602 26.68 -18.01 -17.22
CA LYS A 602 28.15 -18.14 -17.16
C LYS A 602 28.78 -16.91 -16.48
N THR A 603 28.22 -15.72 -16.67
CA THR A 603 28.68 -14.51 -15.96
C THR A 603 28.43 -14.63 -14.45
N ALA A 604 27.25 -15.12 -14.06
CA ALA A 604 26.93 -15.36 -12.64
C ALA A 604 27.86 -16.43 -12.02
N LEU A 605 28.12 -17.52 -12.72
CA LEU A 605 29.03 -18.58 -12.28
C LEU A 605 30.46 -18.07 -12.07
N ARG A 606 30.96 -17.22 -12.96
CA ARG A 606 32.26 -16.59 -12.82
C ARG A 606 32.37 -15.72 -11.55
N VAL A 607 31.28 -15.13 -11.09
CA VAL A 607 31.26 -14.41 -9.79
C VAL A 607 31.39 -15.39 -8.62
N LEU A 608 30.77 -16.57 -8.74
CA LEU A 608 30.77 -17.62 -7.70
C LEU A 608 32.08 -18.44 -7.64
N GLU A 609 32.83 -18.49 -8.75
CA GLU A 609 34.14 -19.14 -8.80
C GLU A 609 35.13 -18.36 -7.91
N GLN A 610 35.69 -19.02 -6.91
CA GLN A 610 36.73 -18.51 -6.00
C GLN A 610 38.14 -18.96 -6.41
#